data_39b74cde3f99ae4ef54fd84bfee9e0d6
#
_entry.id   39b74cde3f99ae4ef54fd84bfee9e0d6
#
_cell.length_a   1.000
_cell.length_b   1.000
_cell.length_c   1.000
_cell.angle_alpha   90.00
_cell.angle_beta   90.00
_cell.angle_gamma   90.00
#
_symmetry.space_group_name_H-M   'P 1'
#
loop_
_entity.id
_entity.type
_entity.pdbx_description
1 polymer ?
#
loop_
_entity_poly.entity_id
_entity_poly.type
_entity_poly.pdbx_seq_one_letter_code
_entity_poly.pdbx_strand_id
1 'polypeptide(L)'
;MTRPGRILLAALALAALLPAGGRSQPGPALAETPSPQSWSLVVERPGGARARLDFFVAARTPADAERAVAAALRALPVAPVPPGASAAWRPWGWAWSDAELPVPVAYNPAGAPPVVGPQAVIAGLRAWSSVEGSRFAFRYAGITDRTASILDAGPDGENAISWVHLPCDRGCVLGLTSKEEAREVDILLNSNPNALAELGLDTVLDWRTIILHELGHMAGLDHSCPAPWGPCTPDEVAAVMYFQYTGINRVLAPDDRAGLRALYPAEPRPPRSLRRVALEPGWNLLVAPPIPPADLAVRLPCLAAAYAFDGAAWLRWAPELPAPLRTLAVFPPESPVWLLASGACAAEVTPP
;
A
#
# COMPACT_ATOMS: atom_id res chain seq x y z
N MET A 1 78.81 8.00 -22.91
CA MET A 1 79.61 9.10 -22.47
C MET A 1 78.79 10.37 -22.42
N THR A 2 78.93 11.06 -21.34
CA THR A 2 78.58 12.41 -20.88
C THR A 2 77.17 12.60 -20.28
N ARG A 3 77.21 12.81 -18.98
CA ARG A 3 76.25 13.34 -18.02
C ARG A 3 76.18 14.90 -18.14
N PRO A 4 75.53 15.56 -17.29
CA PRO A 4 74.08 16.01 -17.13
C PRO A 4 74.04 17.55 -16.94
N GLY A 5 72.85 18.06 -16.89
CA GLY A 5 72.61 19.46 -16.51
C GLY A 5 71.38 19.58 -15.57
N ARG A 6 71.68 19.80 -14.28
CA ARG A 6 70.71 20.28 -13.29
C ARG A 6 70.46 21.77 -13.50
N ILE A 7 69.23 22.19 -13.61
CA ILE A 7 68.83 23.60 -13.50
C ILE A 7 68.01 23.75 -12.25
N LEU A 8 68.47 24.52 -11.31
CA LEU A 8 67.81 25.01 -10.11
C LEU A 8 66.92 26.19 -10.53
N LEU A 9 65.63 26.14 -10.26
CA LEU A 9 64.77 27.32 -10.37
C LEU A 9 64.40 27.78 -8.96
N ALA A 10 64.82 28.97 -8.63
CA ALA A 10 64.51 29.68 -7.39
C ALA A 10 63.02 30.20 -7.46
N ALA A 11 62.25 29.90 -6.43
CA ALA A 11 60.94 30.48 -6.24
C ALA A 11 61.07 31.87 -5.60
N LEU A 12 60.66 32.90 -6.31
CA LEU A 12 60.41 34.22 -5.75
C LEU A 12 59.03 34.24 -5.11
N ALA A 13 58.97 34.46 -3.80
CA ALA A 13 57.77 34.76 -3.07
C ALA A 13 57.40 36.25 -3.28
N LEU A 14 56.26 36.50 -3.92
CA LEU A 14 55.67 37.83 -3.99
C LEU A 14 54.55 37.92 -2.96
N ALA A 15 54.82 38.61 -1.84
CA ALA A 15 53.78 38.95 -0.85
C ALA A 15 52.96 40.12 -1.38
N ALA A 16 51.73 39.87 -1.78
CA ALA A 16 50.75 40.88 -2.07
C ALA A 16 49.93 41.22 -0.83
N LEU A 17 50.05 42.42 -0.35
CA LEU A 17 49.20 43.04 0.67
C LEU A 17 47.76 43.14 0.13
N LEU A 18 46.82 42.46 0.78
CA LEU A 18 45.39 42.68 0.61
C LEU A 18 44.91 43.68 1.67
N PRO A 19 44.07 44.65 1.29
CA PRO A 19 43.47 45.58 2.28
C PRO A 19 42.42 44.85 3.12
N ALA A 20 42.46 45.09 4.43
CA ALA A 20 41.40 44.73 5.34
C ALA A 20 40.15 45.57 5.04
N GLY A 21 39.07 44.95 4.70
CA GLY A 21 37.83 45.69 4.44
C GLY A 21 36.65 44.80 4.20
N GLY A 22 35.70 44.83 5.11
CA GLY A 22 34.34 44.41 4.87
C GLY A 22 33.99 43.03 5.43
N ARG A 23 33.62 43.00 6.71
CA ARG A 23 32.72 41.95 7.23
C ARG A 23 31.39 42.07 6.46
N SER A 24 31.19 41.25 5.46
CA SER A 24 29.84 41.00 4.93
C SER A 24 29.01 40.39 6.05
N GLN A 25 28.02 41.10 6.50
CA GLN A 25 26.97 40.51 7.33
C GLN A 25 26.36 39.35 6.52
N PRO A 26 26.17 38.15 7.13
CA PRO A 26 25.37 37.13 6.48
C PRO A 26 24.00 37.72 6.25
N GLY A 27 23.56 37.75 4.98
CA GLY A 27 22.18 38.04 4.64
C GLY A 27 21.27 37.08 5.41
N PRO A 28 19.99 37.43 5.61
CA PRO A 28 19.06 36.54 6.28
C PRO A 28 19.15 35.18 5.57
N ALA A 29 19.52 34.17 6.35
CA ALA A 29 19.49 32.78 5.87
C ALA A 29 18.08 32.59 5.30
N LEU A 30 18.00 32.33 3.98
CA LEU A 30 16.80 31.83 3.39
C LEU A 30 16.44 30.63 4.25
N ALA A 31 15.28 30.67 4.90
CA ALA A 31 14.80 29.57 5.70
C ALA A 31 14.93 28.32 4.82
N GLU A 32 15.79 27.39 5.23
CA GLU A 32 15.92 26.10 4.58
C GLU A 32 14.50 25.53 4.56
N THR A 33 13.91 25.45 3.39
CA THR A 33 12.71 24.64 3.19
C THR A 33 13.11 23.26 3.67
N PRO A 34 12.49 22.72 4.75
CA PRO A 34 12.86 21.40 5.22
C PRO A 34 12.66 20.45 4.05
N SER A 35 13.71 19.77 3.65
CA SER A 35 13.62 18.66 2.72
C SER A 35 12.57 17.69 3.29
N PRO A 36 11.51 17.37 2.56
CA PRO A 36 10.52 16.43 3.06
C PRO A 36 11.24 15.10 3.29
N GLN A 37 11.36 14.71 4.55
CA GLN A 37 11.99 13.44 4.95
C GLN A 37 11.10 12.23 4.62
N SER A 38 9.91 12.48 4.11
CA SER A 38 9.00 11.48 3.56
C SER A 38 8.03 12.18 2.60
N TRP A 39 7.49 11.46 1.63
CA TRP A 39 6.40 11.94 0.78
C TRP A 39 5.06 11.93 1.56
N SER A 40 5.13 12.28 2.82
CA SER A 40 4.00 12.40 3.73
C SER A 40 3.92 13.82 4.23
N LEU A 41 2.78 14.46 4.07
CA LEU A 41 2.53 15.85 4.47
C LEU A 41 1.28 15.94 5.32
N VAL A 42 1.31 16.85 6.30
CA VAL A 42 0.09 17.29 6.98
C VAL A 42 -0.47 18.49 6.23
N VAL A 43 -1.75 18.42 5.92
CA VAL A 43 -2.47 19.48 5.22
C VAL A 43 -3.65 19.94 6.06
N GLU A 44 -4.05 21.18 5.84
CA GLU A 44 -5.27 21.76 6.40
C GLU A 44 -6.31 21.92 5.29
N ARG A 45 -7.53 21.49 5.57
CA ARG A 45 -8.68 21.54 4.67
C ARG A 45 -9.46 22.84 4.86
N PRO A 46 -10.30 23.22 3.90
CA PRO A 46 -11.30 24.27 4.13
C PRO A 46 -12.14 23.92 5.38
N GLY A 47 -12.14 24.82 6.39
CA GLY A 47 -12.80 24.55 7.67
C GLY A 47 -11.87 24.17 8.82
N GLY A 48 -10.56 24.05 8.58
CA GLY A 48 -9.53 23.89 9.61
C GLY A 48 -9.26 22.45 10.06
N ALA A 49 -9.98 21.46 9.53
CA ALA A 49 -9.67 20.06 9.78
C ALA A 49 -8.34 19.66 9.13
N ARG A 50 -7.61 18.75 9.76
CA ARG A 50 -6.29 18.30 9.28
C ARG A 50 -6.35 16.87 8.79
N ALA A 51 -5.55 16.61 7.77
CA ALA A 51 -5.31 15.27 7.24
C ALA A 51 -3.82 15.05 7.01
N ARG A 52 -3.36 13.81 7.10
CA ARG A 52 -2.06 13.38 6.61
C ARG A 52 -2.25 12.79 5.21
N LEU A 53 -1.44 13.23 4.27
CA LEU A 53 -1.36 12.69 2.92
C LEU A 53 -0.05 11.93 2.75
N ASP A 54 -0.14 10.68 2.35
CA ASP A 54 0.99 9.85 1.94
C ASP A 54 0.93 9.68 0.42
N PHE A 55 2.04 9.96 -0.30
CA PHE A 55 2.09 10.03 -1.75
C PHE A 55 2.94 8.91 -2.34
N PHE A 56 2.40 8.19 -3.30
CA PHE A 56 3.13 7.26 -4.14
C PHE A 56 3.50 7.89 -5.48
N VAL A 57 4.81 8.02 -5.74
CA VAL A 57 5.31 8.87 -6.81
C VAL A 57 6.06 8.07 -7.85
N ALA A 58 5.87 8.40 -9.14
CA ALA A 58 6.73 7.99 -10.22
C ALA A 58 7.52 9.20 -10.72
N ALA A 59 8.85 9.17 -10.59
CA ALA A 59 9.74 10.25 -11.01
C ALA A 59 11.16 9.71 -11.26
N ARG A 60 11.97 10.43 -12.05
CA ARG A 60 13.34 10.03 -12.37
C ARG A 60 14.37 10.60 -11.40
N THR A 61 14.07 11.73 -10.80
CA THR A 61 14.96 12.42 -9.85
C THR A 61 14.17 12.91 -8.63
N PRO A 62 14.82 13.17 -7.49
CA PRO A 62 14.19 13.79 -6.33
C PRO A 62 13.45 15.08 -6.67
N ALA A 63 14.07 15.96 -7.45
CA ALA A 63 13.48 17.23 -7.86
C ALA A 63 12.25 17.06 -8.77
N ASP A 64 12.16 15.97 -9.54
CA ASP A 64 10.98 15.65 -10.32
C ASP A 64 9.85 15.16 -9.42
N ALA A 65 10.16 14.36 -8.42
CA ALA A 65 9.18 13.90 -7.43
C ALA A 65 8.62 15.07 -6.60
N GLU A 66 9.45 16.00 -6.15
CA GLU A 66 9.01 17.23 -5.45
C GLU A 66 8.05 18.06 -6.32
N ARG A 67 8.37 18.20 -7.61
CA ARG A 67 7.48 18.91 -8.55
C ARG A 67 6.15 18.20 -8.73
N ALA A 68 6.16 16.87 -8.85
CA ALA A 68 4.94 16.08 -8.96
C ALA A 68 4.02 16.22 -7.75
N VAL A 69 4.58 16.15 -6.54
CA VAL A 69 3.84 16.34 -5.29
C VAL A 69 3.32 17.78 -5.20
N ALA A 70 4.15 18.78 -5.52
CA ALA A 70 3.71 20.18 -5.53
C ALA A 70 2.59 20.44 -6.57
N ALA A 71 2.63 19.77 -7.72
CA ALA A 71 1.58 19.87 -8.73
C ALA A 71 0.27 19.23 -8.24
N ALA A 72 0.34 18.06 -7.60
CA ALA A 72 -0.81 17.39 -7.02
C ALA A 72 -1.43 18.24 -5.90
N LEU A 73 -0.64 18.79 -4.99
CA LEU A 73 -1.13 19.66 -3.91
C LEU A 73 -1.85 20.91 -4.42
N ARG A 74 -1.38 21.50 -5.54
CA ARG A 74 -2.09 22.64 -6.15
C ARG A 74 -3.45 22.28 -6.74
N ALA A 75 -3.66 21.01 -7.08
CA ALA A 75 -4.92 20.52 -7.64
C ALA A 75 -5.92 20.06 -6.54
N LEU A 76 -5.45 19.88 -5.32
CA LEU A 76 -6.29 19.47 -4.19
C LEU A 76 -6.78 20.70 -3.40
N PRO A 77 -7.98 20.67 -2.79
CA PRO A 77 -8.51 21.76 -1.98
C PRO A 77 -7.90 21.77 -0.56
N VAL A 78 -6.58 21.84 -0.46
CA VAL A 78 -5.84 21.75 0.79
C VAL A 78 -4.71 22.78 0.85
N ALA A 79 -4.28 23.13 2.05
CA ALA A 79 -3.10 23.96 2.29
C ALA A 79 -2.07 23.17 3.12
N PRO A 80 -0.79 23.12 2.69
CA PRO A 80 0.26 22.52 3.52
C PRO A 80 0.39 23.23 4.86
N VAL A 81 0.50 22.48 5.95
CA VAL A 81 0.77 23.02 7.28
C VAL A 81 2.27 23.26 7.42
N PRO A 82 2.74 24.49 7.75
CA PRO A 82 4.16 24.75 7.89
C PRO A 82 4.80 23.86 8.96
N PRO A 83 6.07 23.42 8.76
CA PRO A 83 6.84 22.74 9.78
C PRO A 83 6.94 23.63 11.04
N GLY A 84 6.67 23.07 12.20
CA GLY A 84 6.66 23.80 13.47
C GLY A 84 5.26 24.24 13.95
N ALA A 85 4.29 24.48 13.08
CA ALA A 85 2.89 24.59 13.47
C ALA A 85 2.30 23.24 13.90
N SER A 86 3.00 22.15 13.57
CA SER A 86 2.64 20.77 13.89
C SER A 86 3.28 20.23 15.18
N ALA A 87 3.91 21.06 16.02
CA ALA A 87 4.61 20.60 17.23
C ALA A 87 3.70 19.87 18.26
N ALA A 88 2.39 19.96 18.12
CA ALA A 88 1.41 19.19 18.86
C ALA A 88 1.00 17.87 18.15
N TRP A 89 1.41 17.69 16.91
CA TRP A 89 1.12 16.51 16.12
C TRP A 89 2.24 15.47 16.29
N ARG A 90 1.97 14.45 17.05
CA ARG A 90 2.83 13.28 17.05
C ARG A 90 2.69 12.61 15.68
N PRO A 91 3.81 12.16 15.05
CA PRO A 91 3.69 11.25 13.90
C PRO A 91 2.78 10.12 14.34
N TRP A 92 1.72 9.91 13.61
CA TRP A 92 0.73 8.93 13.99
C TRP A 92 1.36 7.56 13.98
N GLY A 93 1.48 6.94 15.16
CA GLY A 93 1.37 5.51 15.26
C GLY A 93 -0.06 5.14 14.93
N TRP A 94 -0.44 5.30 13.66
CA TRP A 94 -1.76 4.94 13.20
C TRP A 94 -1.86 3.43 13.15
N ALA A 95 -2.77 2.89 13.91
CA ALA A 95 -3.18 1.49 13.82
C ALA A 95 -4.68 1.40 14.09
N TRP A 96 -5.36 0.58 13.35
CA TRP A 96 -6.75 0.24 13.62
C TRP A 96 -6.84 -0.54 14.93
N SER A 97 -7.81 -0.24 15.75
CA SER A 97 -8.09 -1.03 16.95
C SER A 97 -8.75 -2.37 16.57
N ASP A 98 -8.71 -3.33 17.46
CA ASP A 98 -9.34 -4.64 17.23
C ASP A 98 -10.85 -4.55 16.98
N ALA A 99 -11.50 -3.55 17.56
CA ALA A 99 -12.93 -3.30 17.34
C ALA A 99 -13.26 -2.77 15.93
N GLU A 100 -12.26 -2.23 15.22
CA GLU A 100 -12.41 -1.69 13.87
C GLU A 100 -12.07 -2.72 12.79
N LEU A 101 -11.52 -3.87 13.18
CA LEU A 101 -11.18 -4.96 12.26
C LEU A 101 -12.40 -5.91 12.05
N PRO A 102 -12.63 -6.38 10.84
CA PRO A 102 -11.95 -6.06 9.58
C PRO A 102 -12.34 -4.67 9.05
N VAL A 103 -11.34 -3.92 8.60
CA VAL A 103 -11.55 -2.56 8.06
C VAL A 103 -12.41 -2.61 6.80
N PRO A 104 -13.58 -1.96 6.75
CA PRO A 104 -14.40 -1.89 5.55
C PRO A 104 -13.77 -0.94 4.53
N VAL A 105 -13.74 -1.33 3.26
CA VAL A 105 -13.22 -0.52 2.16
C VAL A 105 -14.19 -0.60 0.98
N ALA A 106 -14.71 0.54 0.56
CA ALA A 106 -15.55 0.67 -0.61
C ALA A 106 -14.74 1.11 -1.84
N TYR A 107 -15.28 0.93 -3.02
CA TYR A 107 -14.65 1.33 -4.27
C TYR A 107 -15.58 2.16 -5.13
N ASN A 108 -15.14 3.35 -5.50
CA ASN A 108 -15.82 4.20 -6.47
C ASN A 108 -15.13 4.04 -7.85
N PRO A 109 -15.81 3.44 -8.84
CA PRO A 109 -15.25 3.23 -10.17
C PRO A 109 -15.31 4.49 -11.06
N ALA A 110 -15.94 5.58 -10.61
CA ALA A 110 -16.07 6.80 -11.42
C ALA A 110 -14.69 7.38 -11.75
N GLY A 111 -14.38 7.55 -13.03
CA GLY A 111 -13.07 8.02 -13.50
C GLY A 111 -11.99 6.94 -13.59
N ALA A 112 -12.28 5.70 -13.25
CA ALA A 112 -11.34 4.60 -13.38
C ALA A 112 -10.98 4.32 -14.85
N PRO A 113 -9.71 3.97 -15.16
CA PRO A 113 -9.38 3.42 -16.47
C PRO A 113 -10.20 2.14 -16.76
N PRO A 114 -10.65 1.90 -18.00
CA PRO A 114 -11.55 0.79 -18.34
C PRO A 114 -11.04 -0.61 -17.96
N VAL A 115 -9.72 -0.74 -17.79
CA VAL A 115 -9.06 -2.01 -17.41
C VAL A 115 -9.02 -2.25 -15.90
N VAL A 116 -9.46 -1.29 -15.08
CA VAL A 116 -9.41 -1.38 -13.63
C VAL A 116 -10.82 -1.53 -13.06
N GLY A 117 -11.11 -2.73 -12.60
CA GLY A 117 -12.36 -3.03 -11.93
C GLY A 117 -12.15 -3.36 -10.45
N PRO A 118 -13.24 -3.64 -9.72
CA PRO A 118 -13.19 -3.93 -8.29
C PRO A 118 -12.29 -5.14 -7.93
N GLN A 119 -12.01 -6.00 -8.90
CA GLN A 119 -11.13 -7.16 -8.71
C GLN A 119 -9.69 -6.78 -8.33
N ALA A 120 -9.20 -5.63 -8.83
CA ALA A 120 -7.88 -5.13 -8.45
C ALA A 120 -7.85 -4.73 -6.97
N VAL A 121 -8.91 -4.09 -6.50
CA VAL A 121 -9.09 -3.73 -5.08
C VAL A 121 -9.20 -4.98 -4.21
N ILE A 122 -10.10 -5.90 -4.56
CA ILE A 122 -10.31 -7.15 -3.82
C ILE A 122 -9.01 -7.96 -3.71
N ALA A 123 -8.21 -8.01 -4.77
CA ALA A 123 -6.91 -8.69 -4.75
C ALA A 123 -5.94 -8.06 -3.74
N GLY A 124 -5.86 -6.72 -3.70
CA GLY A 124 -5.04 -5.99 -2.73
C GLY A 124 -5.51 -6.20 -1.28
N LEU A 125 -6.81 -6.09 -1.03
CA LEU A 125 -7.40 -6.33 0.29
C LEU A 125 -7.07 -7.74 0.79
N ARG A 126 -7.16 -8.74 -0.09
CA ARG A 126 -6.81 -10.13 0.25
C ARG A 126 -5.32 -10.30 0.54
N ALA A 127 -4.45 -9.69 -0.25
CA ALA A 127 -3.02 -9.80 -0.04
C ALA A 127 -2.62 -9.34 1.37
N TRP A 128 -3.10 -8.18 1.81
CA TRP A 128 -2.84 -7.68 3.15
C TRP A 128 -3.53 -8.51 4.24
N SER A 129 -4.76 -8.95 4.02
CA SER A 129 -5.51 -9.75 5.00
C SER A 129 -4.98 -11.16 5.18
N SER A 130 -4.16 -11.65 4.24
CA SER A 130 -3.60 -13.02 4.28
C SER A 130 -2.21 -13.10 4.90
N VAL A 131 -1.69 -12.01 5.48
CA VAL A 131 -0.36 -12.03 6.09
C VAL A 131 -0.35 -12.91 7.33
N GLU A 132 0.33 -14.03 7.22
CA GLU A 132 0.47 -14.98 8.32
C GLU A 132 1.15 -14.32 9.54
N GLY A 133 0.62 -14.57 10.74
CA GLY A 133 1.12 -13.97 11.98
C GLY A 133 0.62 -12.55 12.24
N SER A 134 -0.29 -12.03 11.41
CA SER A 134 -1.03 -10.79 11.66
C SER A 134 -2.52 -11.08 11.89
N ARG A 135 -3.17 -10.30 12.77
CA ARG A 135 -4.63 -10.32 12.96
C ARG A 135 -5.35 -9.31 12.08
N PHE A 136 -4.60 -8.51 11.32
CA PHE A 136 -5.16 -7.50 10.44
C PHE A 136 -6.02 -8.10 9.33
N ALA A 137 -7.14 -7.46 9.04
CA ALA A 137 -7.98 -7.84 7.90
C ALA A 137 -8.70 -6.62 7.33
N PHE A 138 -8.86 -6.63 6.03
CA PHE A 138 -9.79 -5.78 5.29
C PHE A 138 -11.08 -6.53 4.95
N ARG A 139 -12.15 -5.78 4.72
CA ARG A 139 -13.41 -6.27 4.17
C ARG A 139 -13.82 -5.38 3.00
N TYR A 140 -14.05 -5.99 1.84
CA TYR A 140 -14.63 -5.26 0.72
C TYR A 140 -16.08 -4.87 1.03
N ALA A 141 -16.37 -3.56 1.03
CA ALA A 141 -17.68 -3.02 1.39
C ALA A 141 -18.62 -2.83 0.18
N GLY A 142 -18.10 -3.03 -1.05
CA GLY A 142 -18.89 -2.90 -2.27
C GLY A 142 -18.53 -1.69 -3.10
N ILE A 143 -19.41 -1.38 -4.06
CA ILE A 143 -19.30 -0.16 -4.87
C ILE A 143 -19.98 0.98 -4.12
N THR A 144 -19.36 2.16 -4.20
CA THR A 144 -19.87 3.42 -3.66
C THR A 144 -19.85 4.53 -4.74
N ASP A 145 -20.59 5.59 -4.53
CA ASP A 145 -20.50 6.85 -5.28
C ASP A 145 -19.70 7.93 -4.50
N ARG A 146 -19.27 7.60 -3.26
CA ARG A 146 -18.45 8.48 -2.45
C ARG A 146 -17.06 8.68 -3.06
N THR A 147 -16.54 9.88 -2.89
CA THR A 147 -15.15 10.22 -3.20
C THR A 147 -14.35 10.34 -1.91
N ALA A 148 -13.02 10.37 -2.01
CA ALA A 148 -12.20 10.60 -0.83
C ALA A 148 -12.56 11.93 -0.19
N SER A 149 -12.74 11.93 1.12
CA SER A 149 -13.16 13.06 1.95
C SER A 149 -12.27 14.31 1.79
N ILE A 150 -11.01 14.12 1.37
CA ILE A 150 -10.08 15.22 1.08
C ILE A 150 -10.56 16.11 -0.08
N LEU A 151 -11.43 15.61 -0.95
CA LEU A 151 -12.04 16.37 -2.06
C LEU A 151 -13.36 17.03 -1.66
N ASP A 152 -13.98 16.59 -0.57
CA ASP A 152 -15.29 16.98 -0.11
C ASP A 152 -15.26 17.85 1.16
N ALA A 153 -16.43 18.08 1.76
CA ALA A 153 -16.59 18.94 2.93
C ALA A 153 -16.05 18.33 4.23
N GLY A 154 -15.67 17.05 4.26
CA GLY A 154 -15.14 16.41 5.46
C GLY A 154 -15.35 14.89 5.49
N PRO A 155 -14.84 14.24 6.55
CA PRO A 155 -15.02 12.81 6.75
C PRO A 155 -16.49 12.42 6.70
N ASP A 156 -16.79 11.34 5.98
CA ASP A 156 -18.14 10.83 5.78
C ASP A 156 -18.37 9.46 6.46
N GLY A 157 -17.36 8.94 7.13
CA GLY A 157 -17.39 7.67 7.86
C GLY A 157 -17.17 6.44 6.96
N GLU A 158 -16.83 6.60 5.69
CA GLU A 158 -16.55 5.52 4.76
C GLU A 158 -15.08 5.58 4.30
N ASN A 159 -14.37 4.47 4.38
CA ASN A 159 -13.06 4.36 3.76
C ASN A 159 -13.24 4.01 2.29
N ALA A 160 -12.97 4.93 1.39
CA ALA A 160 -13.19 4.80 -0.04
C ALA A 160 -11.90 4.79 -0.85
N ILE A 161 -11.88 4.01 -1.93
CA ILE A 161 -10.90 4.12 -3.00
C ILE A 161 -11.60 4.78 -4.18
N SER A 162 -11.13 5.95 -4.59
CA SER A 162 -11.73 6.74 -5.67
C SER A 162 -10.66 7.29 -6.63
N TRP A 163 -11.08 7.98 -7.66
CA TRP A 163 -10.22 8.47 -8.73
C TRP A 163 -10.26 9.99 -8.81
N VAL A 164 -9.12 10.58 -9.11
CA VAL A 164 -8.96 12.01 -9.32
C VAL A 164 -7.99 12.27 -10.45
N HIS A 165 -8.20 13.33 -11.23
CA HIS A 165 -7.24 13.77 -12.23
C HIS A 165 -6.20 14.68 -11.56
N LEU A 166 -4.99 14.15 -11.29
CA LEU A 166 -3.87 14.94 -10.80
C LEU A 166 -2.91 15.28 -11.93
N PRO A 167 -2.44 16.53 -12.01
CA PRO A 167 -1.45 16.93 -12.99
C PRO A 167 -0.11 16.23 -12.74
N CYS A 168 0.63 15.98 -13.82
CA CYS A 168 2.00 15.52 -13.77
C CYS A 168 2.94 16.68 -14.18
N ASP A 169 4.11 16.76 -13.55
CA ASP A 169 5.17 17.71 -13.88
C ASP A 169 6.53 17.02 -13.72
N ARG A 170 7.07 16.48 -14.84
CA ARG A 170 8.28 15.64 -14.91
C ARG A 170 8.27 14.39 -14.03
N GLY A 171 7.19 14.16 -13.35
CA GLY A 171 6.86 13.04 -12.51
C GLY A 171 5.36 13.06 -12.23
N CYS A 172 4.83 12.00 -11.67
CA CYS A 172 3.42 11.88 -11.34
C CYS A 172 3.21 11.32 -9.94
N VAL A 173 2.28 11.89 -9.20
CA VAL A 173 1.64 11.19 -8.09
C VAL A 173 0.68 10.18 -8.72
N LEU A 174 0.89 8.89 -8.46
CA LEU A 174 0.07 7.79 -8.99
C LEU A 174 -1.10 7.45 -8.08
N GLY A 175 -0.87 7.56 -6.79
CA GLY A 175 -1.84 7.37 -5.73
C GLY A 175 -1.48 8.22 -4.52
N LEU A 176 -2.44 8.46 -3.68
CA LEU A 176 -2.23 9.02 -2.36
C LEU A 176 -3.25 8.46 -1.39
N THR A 177 -2.83 8.28 -0.16
CA THR A 177 -3.70 7.91 0.96
C THR A 177 -3.88 9.11 1.89
N SER A 178 -5.13 9.47 2.17
CA SER A 178 -5.53 10.51 3.12
C SER A 178 -5.97 9.88 4.43
N LYS A 179 -5.35 10.27 5.53
CA LYS A 179 -5.70 9.82 6.89
C LYS A 179 -6.27 10.98 7.67
N GLU A 180 -7.54 10.88 8.04
CA GLU A 180 -8.27 11.90 8.77
C GLU A 180 -8.21 11.68 10.29
N GLU A 181 -8.32 12.78 11.06
CA GLU A 181 -8.41 12.69 12.54
C GLU A 181 -9.61 11.87 13.02
N ALA A 182 -10.69 11.88 12.23
CA ALA A 182 -11.91 11.10 12.48
C ALA A 182 -11.76 9.58 12.29
N ARG A 183 -10.53 9.07 12.08
CA ARG A 183 -10.22 7.66 11.81
C ARG A 183 -10.85 7.15 10.51
N GLU A 184 -10.92 8.01 9.52
CA GLU A 184 -11.27 7.67 8.16
C GLU A 184 -10.00 7.69 7.30
N VAL A 185 -9.88 6.73 6.43
CA VAL A 185 -8.72 6.61 5.53
C VAL A 185 -9.22 6.38 4.12
N ASP A 186 -8.91 7.32 3.25
CA ASP A 186 -9.29 7.26 1.85
C ASP A 186 -8.08 7.13 0.94
N ILE A 187 -8.31 6.57 -0.24
CA ILE A 187 -7.32 6.45 -1.29
C ILE A 187 -7.80 7.18 -2.54
N LEU A 188 -6.95 8.05 -3.06
CA LEU A 188 -7.12 8.68 -4.37
C LEU A 188 -6.13 8.10 -5.37
N LEU A 189 -6.63 7.59 -6.47
CA LEU A 189 -5.84 7.09 -7.59
C LEU A 189 -5.85 8.11 -8.74
N ASN A 190 -4.71 8.35 -9.36
CA ASN A 190 -4.58 9.36 -10.42
C ASN A 190 -5.10 8.83 -11.75
N SER A 191 -6.23 9.36 -12.21
CA SER A 191 -6.86 9.00 -13.48
C SER A 191 -6.24 9.70 -14.71
N ASN A 192 -5.13 10.45 -14.55
CA ASN A 192 -4.52 11.17 -15.67
C ASN A 192 -4.01 10.20 -16.75
N PRO A 193 -4.58 10.22 -17.98
CA PRO A 193 -4.19 9.29 -19.04
C PRO A 193 -2.77 9.55 -19.56
N ASN A 194 -2.23 10.75 -19.34
CA ASN A 194 -0.90 11.15 -19.81
C ASN A 194 0.21 10.83 -18.79
N ALA A 195 -0.13 10.27 -17.62
CA ALA A 195 0.85 9.99 -16.58
C ALA A 195 2.06 9.18 -17.09
N LEU A 196 1.82 8.21 -17.95
CA LEU A 196 2.89 7.40 -18.57
C LEU A 196 3.75 8.16 -19.57
N ALA A 197 3.11 8.93 -20.45
CA ALA A 197 3.81 9.67 -21.48
C ALA A 197 4.75 10.72 -20.89
N GLU A 198 4.32 11.41 -19.83
CA GLU A 198 5.14 12.41 -19.14
C GLU A 198 6.32 11.81 -18.38
N LEU A 199 6.19 10.55 -17.94
CA LEU A 199 7.28 9.81 -17.31
C LEU A 199 8.28 9.28 -18.35
N GLY A 200 7.92 9.28 -19.65
CA GLY A 200 8.70 8.65 -20.72
C GLY A 200 8.89 7.14 -20.43
N LEU A 201 7.90 6.53 -19.84
CA LEU A 201 7.84 5.09 -19.60
C LEU A 201 7.05 4.46 -20.75
N ASP A 202 7.70 3.56 -21.48
CA ASP A 202 7.04 2.74 -22.52
C ASP A 202 6.21 1.60 -21.89
N THR A 203 6.00 1.63 -20.57
CA THR A 203 5.35 0.56 -19.82
C THR A 203 3.96 0.99 -19.35
N VAL A 204 3.04 0.05 -19.38
CA VAL A 204 1.70 0.22 -18.82
C VAL A 204 1.79 0.35 -17.30
N LEU A 205 1.12 1.35 -16.70
CA LEU A 205 0.98 1.44 -15.24
C LEU A 205 0.26 0.21 -14.71
N ASP A 206 0.85 -0.40 -13.70
CA ASP A 206 0.23 -1.52 -13.02
C ASP A 206 -0.61 -1.06 -11.81
N TRP A 207 -1.88 -0.84 -12.07
CA TRP A 207 -2.82 -0.37 -11.04
C TRP A 207 -2.94 -1.31 -9.85
N ARG A 208 -2.69 -2.61 -10.02
CA ARG A 208 -2.68 -3.55 -8.88
C ARG A 208 -1.53 -3.28 -7.93
N THR A 209 -0.37 -2.91 -8.45
CA THR A 209 0.79 -2.48 -7.63
C THR A 209 0.45 -1.21 -6.88
N ILE A 210 -0.14 -0.20 -7.56
CA ILE A 210 -0.47 1.08 -6.94
C ILE A 210 -1.52 0.89 -5.84
N ILE A 211 -2.60 0.17 -6.14
CA ILE A 211 -3.65 -0.12 -5.16
C ILE A 211 -3.09 -0.90 -3.96
N LEU A 212 -2.20 -1.87 -4.21
CA LEU A 212 -1.59 -2.68 -3.14
C LEU A 212 -0.74 -1.81 -2.21
N HIS A 213 0.02 -0.85 -2.76
CA HIS A 213 0.81 0.12 -2.01
C HIS A 213 -0.08 1.02 -1.14
N GLU A 214 -1.08 1.66 -1.74
CA GLU A 214 -1.97 2.57 -1.01
C GLU A 214 -2.75 1.85 0.10
N LEU A 215 -3.16 0.60 -0.13
CA LEU A 215 -3.77 -0.23 0.92
C LEU A 215 -2.84 -0.51 2.09
N GLY A 216 -1.53 -0.54 1.89
CA GLY A 216 -0.56 -0.62 2.98
C GLY A 216 -0.56 0.62 3.86
N HIS A 217 -0.68 1.82 3.27
CA HIS A 217 -0.89 3.05 4.02
C HIS A 217 -2.24 3.03 4.76
N MET A 218 -3.30 2.56 4.13
CA MET A 218 -4.60 2.38 4.80
C MET A 218 -4.51 1.39 5.97
N ALA A 219 -3.66 0.36 5.87
CA ALA A 219 -3.38 -0.55 6.98
C ALA A 219 -2.53 0.08 8.10
N GLY A 220 -1.97 1.27 7.92
CA GLY A 220 -1.19 1.99 8.92
C GLY A 220 0.33 1.94 8.70
N LEU A 221 0.80 1.38 7.61
CA LEU A 221 2.22 1.35 7.29
C LEU A 221 2.68 2.67 6.70
N ASP A 222 3.88 3.10 7.06
CA ASP A 222 4.63 4.14 6.37
C ASP A 222 5.48 3.52 5.25
N HIS A 223 6.16 4.36 4.49
CA HIS A 223 7.11 3.89 3.48
C HIS A 223 8.23 3.05 4.11
N SER A 224 8.65 1.99 3.44
CA SER A 224 9.69 1.07 3.91
C SER A 224 11.06 1.75 4.05
N CYS A 225 11.39 2.69 3.18
CA CYS A 225 12.62 3.47 3.25
C CYS A 225 12.32 4.85 3.84
N PRO A 226 12.92 5.23 4.98
CA PRO A 226 12.56 6.44 5.71
C PRO A 226 13.05 7.73 5.04
N ALA A 227 13.97 7.66 4.10
CA ALA A 227 14.50 8.82 3.40
C ALA A 227 14.30 8.69 1.90
N PRO A 228 13.49 9.54 1.27
CA PRO A 228 13.40 9.61 -0.18
C PRO A 228 14.80 9.78 -0.77
N TRP A 229 15.21 8.86 -1.65
CA TRP A 229 16.54 8.85 -2.28
C TRP A 229 17.72 8.71 -1.30
N GLY A 230 17.46 8.32 -0.05
CA GLY A 230 18.47 7.97 0.93
C GLY A 230 19.06 6.58 0.69
N PRO A 231 20.00 6.14 1.52
CA PRO A 231 20.56 4.80 1.47
C PRO A 231 19.51 3.79 1.97
N CYS A 232 18.66 3.30 1.05
CA CYS A 232 17.72 2.22 1.34
C CYS A 232 18.43 0.87 1.18
N THR A 233 18.06 -0.10 1.99
CA THR A 233 18.49 -1.48 1.83
C THR A 233 17.83 -2.13 0.62
N PRO A 234 18.38 -3.20 0.04
CA PRO A 234 17.71 -3.93 -1.04
C PRO A 234 16.33 -4.45 -0.67
N ASP A 235 16.10 -4.84 0.59
CA ASP A 235 14.81 -5.35 1.08
C ASP A 235 13.78 -4.22 1.16
N GLU A 236 14.17 -3.02 1.59
CA GLU A 236 13.30 -1.83 1.59
C GLU A 236 12.91 -1.40 0.17
N VAL A 237 13.85 -1.48 -0.79
CA VAL A 237 13.58 -1.15 -2.20
C VAL A 237 12.66 -2.20 -2.85
N ALA A 238 12.76 -3.46 -2.44
CA ALA A 238 11.90 -4.54 -2.93
C ALA A 238 10.50 -4.55 -2.33
N ALA A 239 10.26 -3.81 -1.24
CA ALA A 239 8.97 -3.74 -0.57
C ALA A 239 7.91 -3.08 -1.45
N VAL A 240 6.66 -3.51 -1.30
CA VAL A 240 5.50 -2.84 -1.88
C VAL A 240 5.39 -1.41 -1.33
N MET A 241 5.74 -1.22 -0.05
CA MET A 241 5.73 0.08 0.61
C MET A 241 6.93 0.97 0.26
N TYR A 242 7.75 0.62 -0.73
CA TYR A 242 8.77 1.54 -1.23
C TYR A 242 8.11 2.78 -1.86
N PHE A 243 8.58 3.97 -1.51
CA PHE A 243 7.92 5.26 -1.81
C PHE A 243 7.82 5.60 -3.31
N GLN A 244 8.60 4.92 -4.15
CA GLN A 244 8.68 5.19 -5.58
C GLN A 244 8.18 4.00 -6.40
N TYR A 245 7.38 4.28 -7.43
CA TYR A 245 6.97 3.28 -8.39
C TYR A 245 8.16 2.82 -9.26
N THR A 246 8.53 1.57 -9.15
CA THR A 246 9.65 0.94 -9.87
C THR A 246 9.19 -0.09 -10.91
N GLY A 247 7.89 -0.25 -11.09
CA GLY A 247 7.29 -1.24 -11.99
C GLY A 247 6.30 -2.17 -11.29
N ILE A 248 6.10 -3.35 -11.85
CA ILE A 248 5.14 -4.32 -11.32
C ILE A 248 5.67 -4.95 -10.02
N ASN A 249 4.95 -4.72 -8.92
CA ASN A 249 5.22 -5.34 -7.62
C ASN A 249 3.89 -5.73 -6.95
N ARG A 250 3.43 -6.96 -7.17
CA ARG A 250 2.11 -7.45 -6.72
C ARG A 250 2.18 -8.43 -5.55
N VAL A 251 3.36 -8.57 -4.95
CA VAL A 251 3.60 -9.53 -3.87
C VAL A 251 4.24 -8.81 -2.70
N LEU A 252 3.61 -8.92 -1.52
CA LEU A 252 4.16 -8.34 -0.30
C LEU A 252 5.53 -8.93 0.00
N ALA A 253 6.54 -8.06 0.14
CA ALA A 253 7.89 -8.45 0.52
C ALA A 253 7.97 -8.85 2.01
N PRO A 254 9.06 -9.47 2.45
CA PRO A 254 9.26 -9.76 3.87
C PRO A 254 9.14 -8.53 4.79
N ASP A 255 9.61 -7.37 4.33
CA ASP A 255 9.55 -6.09 5.05
C ASP A 255 8.09 -5.64 5.26
N ASP A 256 7.28 -5.63 4.20
CA ASP A 256 5.84 -5.31 4.27
C ASP A 256 5.10 -6.17 5.30
N ARG A 257 5.37 -7.48 5.28
CA ARG A 257 4.75 -8.44 6.20
C ARG A 257 5.24 -8.26 7.62
N ALA A 258 6.52 -7.92 7.81
CA ALA A 258 7.09 -7.66 9.13
C ALA A 258 6.48 -6.40 9.74
N GLY A 259 6.34 -5.32 8.96
CA GLY A 259 5.66 -4.09 9.37
C GLY A 259 4.22 -4.34 9.81
N LEU A 260 3.44 -5.08 9.01
CA LEU A 260 2.05 -5.39 9.35
C LEU A 260 1.95 -6.25 10.62
N ARG A 261 2.83 -7.24 10.79
CA ARG A 261 2.88 -8.06 12.02
C ARG A 261 3.27 -7.26 13.25
N ALA A 262 4.13 -6.26 13.10
CA ALA A 262 4.52 -5.38 14.19
C ALA A 262 3.35 -4.50 14.66
N LEU A 263 2.53 -3.99 13.72
CA LEU A 263 1.34 -3.21 14.04
C LEU A 263 0.20 -4.08 14.60
N TYR A 264 0.01 -5.27 14.05
CA TYR A 264 -1.11 -6.16 14.34
C TYR A 264 -0.63 -7.59 14.61
N PRO A 265 0.14 -7.81 15.68
CA PRO A 265 0.59 -9.16 15.99
C PRO A 265 -0.61 -10.08 16.19
N ALA A 266 -0.53 -11.28 15.63
CA ALA A 266 -1.51 -12.30 15.95
C ALA A 266 -1.46 -12.52 17.46
N GLU A 267 -2.62 -12.53 18.12
CA GLU A 267 -2.67 -12.98 19.49
C GLU A 267 -2.16 -14.44 19.57
N PRO A 268 -1.56 -14.85 20.69
CA PRO A 268 -1.26 -16.25 20.92
C PRO A 268 -2.57 -17.02 20.73
N ARG A 269 -2.68 -17.72 19.61
CA ARG A 269 -3.90 -18.47 19.28
C ARG A 269 -4.11 -19.49 20.40
N PRO A 270 -5.26 -19.48 21.08
CA PRO A 270 -5.57 -20.58 22.01
C PRO A 270 -5.41 -21.90 21.25
N PRO A 271 -4.97 -22.99 21.89
CA PRO A 271 -4.76 -24.26 21.21
C PRO A 271 -6.02 -24.57 20.39
N ARG A 272 -5.81 -24.77 19.09
CA ARG A 272 -6.91 -24.89 18.11
C ARG A 272 -7.79 -26.07 18.53
N SER A 273 -9.02 -25.78 18.91
CA SER A 273 -9.99 -26.81 19.17
C SER A 273 -10.29 -27.57 17.88
N LEU A 274 -10.25 -28.90 17.96
CA LEU A 274 -10.70 -29.76 16.87
C LEU A 274 -12.10 -29.34 16.44
N ARG A 275 -12.26 -29.05 15.15
CA ARG A 275 -13.56 -28.73 14.57
C ARG A 275 -14.15 -30.00 13.96
N ARG A 276 -15.27 -30.43 14.47
CA ARG A 276 -15.99 -31.56 13.83
C ARG A 276 -16.69 -31.03 12.58
N VAL A 277 -16.31 -31.59 11.44
CA VAL A 277 -17.01 -31.41 10.16
C VAL A 277 -17.83 -32.67 9.93
N ALA A 278 -19.14 -32.55 9.82
CA ALA A 278 -20.06 -33.65 9.50
C ALA A 278 -20.82 -33.30 8.24
N LEU A 279 -20.91 -34.23 7.30
CA LEU A 279 -21.62 -34.11 6.05
C LEU A 279 -22.73 -35.15 5.96
N GLU A 280 -23.90 -34.70 5.54
CA GLU A 280 -25.02 -35.58 5.15
C GLU A 280 -24.98 -35.84 3.63
N PRO A 281 -25.58 -36.93 3.14
CA PRO A 281 -25.65 -37.20 1.71
C PRO A 281 -26.28 -36.02 0.93
N GLY A 282 -25.65 -35.61 -0.17
CA GLY A 282 -26.08 -34.46 -0.97
C GLY A 282 -25.34 -33.18 -0.61
N TRP A 283 -25.98 -32.03 -0.83
CA TRP A 283 -25.38 -30.72 -0.65
C TRP A 283 -25.44 -30.24 0.79
N ASN A 284 -24.28 -29.85 1.31
CA ASN A 284 -24.12 -29.25 2.65
C ASN A 284 -23.60 -27.82 2.51
N LEU A 285 -24.21 -26.87 3.21
CA LEU A 285 -23.73 -25.51 3.32
C LEU A 285 -23.16 -25.31 4.72
N LEU A 286 -21.86 -25.07 4.83
CA LEU A 286 -21.20 -24.85 6.11
C LEU A 286 -19.94 -23.99 5.95
N VAL A 287 -19.42 -23.51 7.08
CA VAL A 287 -18.10 -22.86 7.11
C VAL A 287 -17.04 -23.96 7.30
N ALA A 288 -16.31 -24.25 6.23
CA ALA A 288 -15.21 -25.23 6.29
C ALA A 288 -13.96 -24.61 6.95
N PRO A 289 -13.10 -25.44 7.60
CA PRO A 289 -11.80 -24.96 8.05
C PRO A 289 -10.96 -24.50 6.83
N PRO A 290 -10.09 -23.48 6.97
CA PRO A 290 -9.31 -22.92 5.86
C PRO A 290 -8.13 -23.84 5.47
N ILE A 291 -8.44 -24.99 4.94
CA ILE A 291 -7.51 -26.01 4.43
C ILE A 291 -7.82 -26.27 2.95
N PRO A 292 -6.88 -26.87 2.18
CA PRO A 292 -7.17 -27.35 0.84
C PRO A 292 -8.33 -28.35 0.84
N PRO A 293 -9.27 -28.27 -0.14
CA PRO A 293 -10.36 -29.26 -0.25
C PRO A 293 -9.85 -30.71 -0.39
N ALA A 294 -8.68 -30.90 -1.00
CA ALA A 294 -8.03 -32.21 -1.12
C ALA A 294 -7.68 -32.78 0.27
N ASP A 295 -7.19 -31.96 1.19
CA ASP A 295 -6.81 -32.37 2.55
C ASP A 295 -8.07 -32.71 3.37
N LEU A 296 -9.16 -31.98 3.16
CA LEU A 296 -10.45 -32.30 3.75
C LEU A 296 -11.00 -33.64 3.21
N ALA A 297 -10.87 -33.90 1.91
CA ALA A 297 -11.33 -35.13 1.28
C ALA A 297 -10.59 -36.38 1.78
N VAL A 298 -9.33 -36.26 2.15
CA VAL A 298 -8.59 -37.35 2.81
C VAL A 298 -9.22 -37.75 4.14
N ARG A 299 -9.78 -36.78 4.87
CA ARG A 299 -10.41 -37.00 6.18
C ARG A 299 -11.89 -37.31 6.09
N LEU A 300 -12.53 -36.82 5.03
CA LEU A 300 -13.95 -37.02 4.70
C LEU A 300 -14.06 -37.69 3.33
N PRO A 301 -13.90 -39.01 3.24
CA PRO A 301 -13.88 -39.72 1.94
C PRO A 301 -15.20 -39.66 1.18
N CYS A 302 -16.27 -39.21 1.84
CA CYS A 302 -17.55 -38.95 1.21
C CYS A 302 -17.59 -37.61 0.44
N LEU A 303 -16.59 -36.72 0.59
CA LEU A 303 -16.56 -35.44 -0.10
C LEU A 303 -16.30 -35.62 -1.59
N ALA A 304 -17.33 -35.38 -2.39
CA ALA A 304 -17.32 -35.54 -3.84
C ALA A 304 -17.01 -34.25 -4.60
N ALA A 305 -17.42 -33.09 -4.08
CA ALA A 305 -17.12 -31.79 -4.67
C ALA A 305 -17.21 -30.66 -3.64
N ALA A 306 -16.55 -29.55 -3.93
CA ALA A 306 -16.62 -28.35 -3.13
C ALA A 306 -16.74 -27.10 -4.02
N TYR A 307 -17.53 -26.13 -3.59
CA TYR A 307 -17.70 -24.83 -4.24
C TYR A 307 -17.65 -23.71 -3.22
N ALA A 308 -16.96 -22.64 -3.57
CA ALA A 308 -16.93 -21.40 -2.82
C ALA A 308 -17.12 -20.22 -3.76
N PHE A 309 -17.77 -19.18 -3.29
CA PHE A 309 -17.87 -17.93 -4.03
C PHE A 309 -16.85 -16.93 -3.46
N ASP A 310 -16.01 -16.36 -4.33
CA ASP A 310 -14.93 -15.46 -3.92
C ASP A 310 -15.29 -13.97 -4.05
N GLY A 311 -16.56 -13.67 -4.25
CA GLY A 311 -17.08 -12.31 -4.49
C GLY A 311 -17.20 -11.97 -5.98
N ALA A 312 -16.54 -12.74 -6.86
CA ALA A 312 -16.54 -12.52 -8.31
C ALA A 312 -16.89 -13.76 -9.12
N ALA A 313 -16.41 -14.93 -8.67
CA ALA A 313 -16.60 -16.18 -9.41
C ALA A 313 -16.83 -17.35 -8.46
N TRP A 314 -17.44 -18.39 -8.98
CA TRP A 314 -17.52 -19.66 -8.29
C TRP A 314 -16.21 -20.44 -8.46
N LEU A 315 -15.50 -20.62 -7.37
CA LEU A 315 -14.37 -21.52 -7.27
C LEU A 315 -14.87 -22.94 -7.05
N ARG A 316 -14.18 -23.94 -7.61
CA ARG A 316 -14.59 -25.34 -7.55
C ARG A 316 -13.45 -26.30 -7.35
N TRP A 317 -13.77 -27.41 -6.69
CA TRP A 317 -12.87 -28.54 -6.52
C TRP A 317 -13.68 -29.84 -6.58
N ALA A 318 -13.16 -30.86 -7.24
CA ALA A 318 -13.59 -32.25 -7.15
C ALA A 318 -12.40 -33.14 -7.49
N PRO A 319 -12.30 -34.36 -6.93
CA PRO A 319 -11.20 -35.28 -7.23
C PRO A 319 -11.14 -35.70 -8.72
N GLU A 320 -12.29 -35.77 -9.38
CA GLU A 320 -12.42 -36.13 -10.80
C GLU A 320 -12.03 -34.99 -11.76
N LEU A 321 -11.98 -33.75 -11.29
CA LEU A 321 -11.65 -32.61 -12.15
C LEU A 321 -10.15 -32.61 -12.51
N PRO A 322 -9.77 -32.35 -13.78
CA PRO A 322 -8.40 -32.02 -14.13
C PRO A 322 -7.83 -30.87 -13.34
N ALA A 323 -6.55 -30.93 -12.98
CA ALA A 323 -5.91 -29.91 -12.13
C ALA A 323 -6.15 -28.45 -12.57
N PRO A 324 -6.11 -28.09 -13.89
CA PRO A 324 -6.39 -26.72 -14.32
C PRO A 324 -7.82 -26.24 -14.05
N LEU A 325 -8.77 -27.16 -13.83
CA LEU A 325 -10.16 -26.84 -13.56
C LEU A 325 -10.48 -26.81 -12.06
N ARG A 326 -9.53 -27.16 -11.20
CA ARG A 326 -9.64 -27.06 -9.74
C ARG A 326 -9.26 -25.66 -9.31
N THR A 327 -10.20 -24.74 -9.36
CA THR A 327 -9.94 -23.33 -9.03
C THR A 327 -10.02 -23.02 -7.53
N LEU A 328 -10.63 -23.91 -6.72
CA LEU A 328 -10.67 -23.79 -5.26
C LEU A 328 -9.44 -24.45 -4.65
N ALA A 329 -8.42 -23.65 -4.34
CA ALA A 329 -7.15 -24.15 -3.79
C ALA A 329 -7.23 -24.35 -2.26
N VAL A 330 -7.89 -23.43 -1.54
CA VAL A 330 -8.09 -23.45 -0.10
C VAL A 330 -9.49 -22.92 0.20
N PHE A 331 -10.16 -23.47 1.19
CA PHE A 331 -11.45 -22.93 1.65
C PHE A 331 -11.27 -21.52 2.19
N PRO A 332 -12.12 -20.56 1.79
CA PRO A 332 -12.04 -19.20 2.32
C PRO A 332 -12.39 -19.21 3.82
N PRO A 333 -11.60 -18.51 4.66
CA PRO A 333 -11.87 -18.46 6.08
C PRO A 333 -13.23 -17.80 6.35
N GLU A 334 -13.96 -18.33 7.32
CA GLU A 334 -15.23 -17.77 7.83
C GLU A 334 -16.36 -17.59 6.79
N SER A 335 -16.15 -18.04 5.56
CA SER A 335 -17.12 -17.96 4.49
C SER A 335 -17.86 -19.29 4.31
N PRO A 336 -19.17 -19.27 4.04
CA PRO A 336 -19.92 -20.48 3.74
C PRO A 336 -19.48 -21.09 2.41
N VAL A 337 -19.33 -22.40 2.41
CA VAL A 337 -18.99 -23.20 1.22
C VAL A 337 -20.01 -24.29 1.00
N TRP A 338 -20.23 -24.66 -0.25
CA TRP A 338 -21.05 -25.79 -0.62
C TRP A 338 -20.17 -27.04 -0.76
N LEU A 339 -20.51 -28.06 -0.01
CA LEU A 339 -19.85 -29.37 -0.07
C LEU A 339 -20.87 -30.43 -0.53
N LEU A 340 -20.53 -31.15 -1.61
CA LEU A 340 -21.32 -32.30 -2.07
C LEU A 340 -20.74 -33.56 -1.45
N ALA A 341 -21.54 -34.31 -0.73
CA ALA A 341 -21.17 -35.59 -0.16
C ALA A 341 -21.91 -36.74 -0.81
N SER A 342 -21.17 -37.82 -1.13
CA SER A 342 -21.75 -39.06 -1.70
C SER A 342 -22.44 -39.94 -0.63
N GLY A 343 -22.21 -39.67 0.63
CA GLY A 343 -22.77 -40.38 1.80
C GLY A 343 -22.56 -39.57 3.06
N ALA A 344 -23.11 -40.02 4.18
CA ALA A 344 -22.84 -39.41 5.47
C ALA A 344 -21.43 -39.73 5.95
N CYS A 345 -20.67 -38.71 6.36
CA CYS A 345 -19.37 -38.88 6.99
C CYS A 345 -19.02 -37.71 7.91
N ALA A 346 -18.15 -37.94 8.89
CA ALA A 346 -17.69 -36.90 9.78
C ALA A 346 -16.23 -37.11 10.16
N ALA A 347 -15.51 -36.02 10.34
CA ALA A 347 -14.13 -36.03 10.82
C ALA A 347 -13.86 -34.83 11.75
N GLU A 348 -12.92 -35.01 12.64
CA GLU A 348 -12.34 -33.90 13.39
C GLU A 348 -11.18 -33.32 12.60
N VAL A 349 -11.22 -32.02 12.37
CA VAL A 349 -10.22 -31.30 11.57
C VAL A 349 -9.58 -30.25 12.42
N THR A 350 -8.26 -30.29 12.54
CA THR A 350 -7.49 -29.18 13.13
C THR A 350 -7.31 -28.14 12.02
N PRO A 351 -7.83 -26.89 12.18
CA PRO A 351 -7.53 -25.82 11.23
C PRO A 351 -6.01 -25.56 11.24
N PRO A 352 -5.41 -25.20 10.12
CA PRO A 352 -3.98 -24.93 9.98
C PRO A 352 -3.51 -23.73 10.81
#